data_95fcaa7f331f2c9bb22d9c35dd3a35dc
#
_entry.id   95fcaa7f331f2c9bb22d9c35dd3a35dc
#
_cell.length_a   1.000
_cell.length_b   1.000
_cell.length_c   1.000
_cell.angle_alpha   90.00
_cell.angle_beta   90.00
_cell.angle_gamma   90.00
#
_symmetry.space_group_name_H-M   'P 1'
#
loop_
_entity.id
_entity.type
_entity.pdbx_description
1 polymer ?
#
loop_
_entity_poly.entity_id
_entity_poly.type
_entity_poly.pdbx_seq_one_letter_code
_entity_poly.pdbx_strand_id
1 'polypeptide(L)'
;ELDRTPIGASGPNPGTVFDVVKVHNAISESGAKIQVLGVTGYEDVMVGCGQFGGQIFGGVTRHDIAVGDLFVREAGGMATDIYGKELIYNADQPPQGAILSNGALHQELINLVAPYAHKAL
;
A
#
# COMPACT_ATOMS: atom_id res chain seq x y z
N GLU A 1 2.72 -17.14 0.07
CA GLU A 1 1.57 -16.61 0.80
C GLU A 1 0.83 -15.50 0.04
N LEU A 2 1.52 -14.82 -0.87
CA LEU A 2 0.85 -13.87 -1.75
C LEU A 2 0.03 -14.56 -2.84
N ASP A 3 0.29 -15.83 -3.10
CA ASP A 3 -0.38 -16.55 -4.18
C ASP A 3 -1.90 -16.48 -4.04
N ARG A 4 -2.57 -16.03 -5.10
CA ARG A 4 -4.02 -15.87 -5.19
C ARG A 4 -4.63 -14.85 -4.24
N THR A 5 -3.82 -14.14 -3.47
CA THR A 5 -4.32 -13.13 -2.54
C THR A 5 -4.64 -11.83 -3.29
N PRO A 6 -5.84 -11.26 -3.11
CA PRO A 6 -6.14 -9.96 -3.70
C PRO A 6 -5.32 -8.86 -3.02
N ILE A 7 -4.61 -8.08 -3.82
CA ILE A 7 -3.81 -6.94 -3.36
C ILE A 7 -4.25 -5.70 -4.12
N GLY A 8 -4.69 -4.69 -3.40
CA GLY A 8 -5.02 -3.40 -3.98
C GLY A 8 -3.75 -2.61 -4.29
N ALA A 9 -3.77 -1.85 -5.37
CA ALA A 9 -2.63 -1.02 -5.73
C ALA A 9 -3.09 0.26 -6.40
N SER A 10 -2.30 1.34 -6.24
CA SER A 10 -2.53 2.59 -6.94
C SER A 10 -2.37 2.40 -8.43
N GLY A 11 -3.21 3.08 -9.20
CA GLY A 11 -3.04 3.20 -10.63
C GLY A 11 -1.92 4.18 -10.99
N PRO A 12 -1.65 4.34 -12.29
CA PRO A 12 -0.61 5.25 -12.75
C PRO A 12 -1.07 6.71 -12.62
N ASN A 13 -0.55 7.38 -11.60
CA ASN A 13 -0.82 8.80 -11.34
C ASN A 13 0.50 9.56 -11.22
N PRO A 14 0.53 10.83 -11.63
CA PRO A 14 1.71 11.67 -11.41
C PRO A 14 2.03 11.77 -9.91
N GLY A 15 3.31 11.78 -9.59
CA GLY A 15 3.77 11.98 -8.21
C GLY A 15 3.74 10.74 -7.32
N THR A 16 3.53 9.55 -7.88
CA THR A 16 3.66 8.32 -7.10
C THR A 16 5.11 8.12 -6.64
N VAL A 17 5.26 7.51 -5.48
CA VAL A 17 6.58 7.33 -4.85
C VAL A 17 7.31 6.07 -5.31
N PHE A 18 6.73 5.33 -6.25
CA PHE A 18 7.36 4.14 -6.84
C PHE A 18 6.98 4.01 -8.32
N ASP A 19 7.71 3.15 -9.03
CA ASP A 19 7.41 2.83 -10.42
C ASP A 19 6.17 1.91 -10.45
N VAL A 20 5.04 2.48 -10.82
CA VAL A 20 3.74 1.82 -10.78
C VAL A 20 3.72 0.56 -11.64
N VAL A 21 4.23 0.64 -12.87
CA VAL A 21 4.21 -0.51 -13.79
C VAL A 21 5.04 -1.67 -13.24
N LYS A 22 6.22 -1.37 -12.73
CA LYS A 22 7.09 -2.40 -12.17
C LYS A 22 6.50 -3.03 -10.92
N VAL A 23 5.87 -2.22 -10.06
CA VAL A 23 5.20 -2.74 -8.87
C VAL A 23 4.00 -3.63 -9.26
N HIS A 24 3.19 -3.20 -10.24
CA HIS A 24 2.08 -4.02 -10.72
C HIS A 24 2.58 -5.37 -11.26
N ASN A 25 3.66 -5.34 -12.04
CA ASN A 25 4.26 -6.56 -12.56
C ASN A 25 4.75 -7.47 -11.45
N ALA A 26 5.41 -6.89 -10.44
CA ALA A 26 5.92 -7.65 -9.31
C ALA A 26 4.78 -8.31 -8.50
N ILE A 27 3.67 -7.59 -8.30
CA ILE A 27 2.49 -8.16 -7.65
C ILE A 27 1.98 -9.37 -8.45
N SER A 28 1.84 -9.21 -9.76
CA SER A 28 1.35 -10.28 -10.63
C SER A 28 2.29 -11.48 -10.64
N GLU A 29 3.60 -11.24 -10.70
CA GLU A 29 4.61 -12.29 -10.70
C GLU A 29 4.66 -13.06 -9.38
N SER A 30 4.27 -12.44 -8.27
CA SER A 30 4.18 -13.11 -6.97
C SER A 30 3.02 -14.10 -6.88
N GLY A 31 2.14 -14.12 -7.87
CA GLY A 31 0.93 -14.95 -7.87
C GLY A 31 -0.28 -14.27 -7.23
N ALA A 32 -0.11 -13.08 -6.69
CA ALA A 32 -1.22 -12.32 -6.11
C ALA A 32 -2.17 -11.82 -7.20
N LYS A 33 -3.41 -11.59 -6.81
CA LYS A 33 -4.41 -11.01 -7.71
C LYS A 33 -4.42 -9.51 -7.54
N ILE A 34 -3.85 -8.80 -8.49
CA ILE A 34 -3.80 -7.35 -8.43
C ILE A 34 -5.19 -6.74 -8.66
N GLN A 35 -5.53 -5.74 -7.84
CA GLN A 35 -6.76 -4.98 -7.91
C GLN A 35 -6.43 -3.50 -8.01
N VAL A 36 -6.82 -2.86 -9.10
CA VAL A 36 -6.60 -1.44 -9.31
C VAL A 36 -7.97 -0.80 -9.51
N LEU A 37 -8.62 -0.43 -8.43
CA LEU A 37 -10.00 0.03 -8.46
C LEU A 37 -10.13 1.55 -8.54
N GLY A 38 -9.06 2.28 -8.19
CA GLY A 38 -9.08 3.74 -8.22
C GLY A 38 -9.90 4.38 -7.11
N VAL A 39 -10.31 3.61 -6.12
CA VAL A 39 -11.10 4.09 -4.98
C VAL A 39 -10.40 3.67 -3.69
N THR A 40 -9.50 4.53 -3.20
CA THR A 40 -8.64 4.23 -2.06
C THR A 40 -9.42 3.84 -0.81
N GLY A 41 -10.48 4.57 -0.48
CA GLY A 41 -11.29 4.28 0.70
C GLY A 41 -11.93 2.90 0.66
N TYR A 42 -12.42 2.50 -0.50
CA TYR A 42 -13.00 1.15 -0.67
C TYR A 42 -11.94 0.06 -0.49
N GLU A 43 -10.76 0.26 -1.09
CA GLU A 43 -9.66 -0.69 -0.98
C GLU A 43 -9.19 -0.83 0.47
N ASP A 44 -9.14 0.28 1.23
CA ASP A 44 -8.80 0.26 2.65
C ASP A 44 -9.77 -0.58 3.46
N VAL A 45 -11.07 -0.43 3.19
CA VAL A 45 -12.11 -1.22 3.85
C VAL A 45 -11.95 -2.71 3.52
N MET A 46 -11.64 -3.03 2.27
CA MET A 46 -11.44 -4.42 1.85
C MET A 46 -10.26 -5.06 2.57
N VAL A 47 -9.19 -4.31 2.84
CA VAL A 47 -8.07 -4.81 3.65
C VAL A 47 -8.50 -5.03 5.09
N GLY A 48 -9.16 -4.05 5.70
CA GLY A 48 -9.61 -4.14 7.09
C GLY A 48 -10.61 -5.26 7.32
N CYS A 49 -11.46 -5.57 6.34
CA CYS A 49 -12.42 -6.66 6.43
C CYS A 49 -11.82 -8.03 6.08
N GLY A 50 -10.56 -8.09 5.67
CA GLY A 50 -9.91 -9.34 5.31
C GLY A 50 -10.19 -9.83 3.90
N GLN A 51 -10.87 -9.04 3.06
CA GLN A 51 -11.15 -9.40 1.67
C GLN A 51 -9.91 -9.23 0.78
N PHE A 52 -9.10 -8.21 1.06
CA PHE A 52 -7.80 -8.05 0.44
C PHE A 52 -6.73 -8.38 1.47
N GLY A 53 -5.62 -8.97 1.04
CA GLY A 53 -4.48 -9.22 1.90
C GLY A 53 -3.68 -7.97 2.21
N GLY A 54 -3.76 -6.97 1.32
CA GLY A 54 -3.07 -5.71 1.52
C GLY A 54 -3.39 -4.71 0.43
N GLN A 55 -2.88 -3.50 0.62
CA GLN A 55 -2.97 -2.41 -0.35
C GLN A 55 -1.65 -1.67 -0.40
N ILE A 56 -1.23 -1.31 -1.62
CA ILE A 56 -0.03 -0.53 -1.86
C ILE A 56 -0.47 0.80 -2.48
N PHE A 57 -0.32 1.88 -1.71
CA PHE A 57 -0.72 3.22 -2.11
C PHE A 57 0.50 4.07 -2.41
N GLY A 58 0.59 4.61 -3.62
CA GLY A 58 1.75 5.38 -4.06
C GLY A 58 1.65 6.87 -3.86
N GLY A 59 0.52 7.38 -3.35
CA GLY A 59 0.31 8.79 -3.17
C GLY A 59 0.97 9.36 -1.93
N VAL A 60 0.93 10.69 -1.82
CA VAL A 60 1.50 11.42 -0.67
C VAL A 60 0.43 12.23 0.05
N THR A 61 -0.84 12.04 -0.28
CA THR A 61 -1.94 12.80 0.31
C THR A 61 -2.30 12.26 1.68
N ARG A 62 -2.08 13.06 2.70
CA ARG A 62 -2.23 12.63 4.10
C ARG A 62 -3.63 12.12 4.44
N HIS A 63 -4.67 12.80 3.98
CA HIS A 63 -6.03 12.39 4.35
C HIS A 63 -6.42 11.05 3.69
N ASP A 64 -5.91 10.75 2.51
CA ASP A 64 -6.16 9.44 1.88
C ASP A 64 -5.51 8.31 2.67
N ILE A 65 -4.33 8.57 3.25
CA ILE A 65 -3.58 7.57 3.99
C ILE A 65 -4.11 7.44 5.43
N ALA A 66 -4.42 8.57 6.08
CA ALA A 66 -4.76 8.59 7.50
C ALA A 66 -6.01 7.77 7.83
N VAL A 67 -7.03 7.84 6.98
CA VAL A 67 -8.27 7.09 7.20
C VAL A 67 -8.00 5.59 7.10
N GLY A 68 -7.27 5.16 6.06
CA GLY A 68 -6.92 3.76 5.88
C GLY A 68 -6.02 3.24 6.99
N ASP A 69 -5.04 4.03 7.40
CA ASP A 69 -4.14 3.72 8.51
C ASP A 69 -4.94 3.43 9.78
N LEU A 70 -5.83 4.35 10.17
CA LEU A 70 -6.65 4.17 11.36
C LEU A 70 -7.55 2.94 11.24
N PHE A 71 -8.25 2.80 10.12
CA PHE A 71 -9.18 1.70 9.92
C PHE A 71 -8.49 0.33 9.99
N VAL A 72 -7.37 0.18 9.30
CA VAL A 72 -6.65 -1.09 9.24
C VAL A 72 -6.04 -1.45 10.59
N ARG A 73 -5.49 -0.47 11.31
CA ARG A 73 -4.93 -0.73 12.65
C ARG A 73 -6.02 -1.10 13.66
N GLU A 74 -7.17 -0.43 13.61
CA GLU A 74 -8.30 -0.78 14.48
C GLU A 74 -8.83 -2.18 14.19
N ALA A 75 -8.67 -2.65 12.96
CA ALA A 75 -9.04 -4.01 12.56
C ALA A 75 -7.96 -5.05 12.89
N GLY A 76 -6.86 -4.65 13.52
CA GLY A 76 -5.78 -5.54 13.91
C GLY A 76 -4.69 -5.74 12.86
N GLY A 77 -4.73 -4.97 11.78
CA GLY A 77 -3.72 -5.01 10.73
C GLY A 77 -2.54 -4.10 10.97
N MET A 78 -1.74 -3.90 9.94
CA MET A 78 -0.56 -3.05 9.97
C MET A 78 -0.62 -1.99 8.88
N ALA A 79 -0.05 -0.82 9.17
CA ALA A 79 0.07 0.28 8.23
C ALA A 79 1.44 0.95 8.40
N THR A 80 2.18 1.07 7.30
CA THR A 80 3.49 1.75 7.27
C THR A 80 3.62 2.53 5.98
N ASP A 81 4.70 3.32 5.85
CA ASP A 81 5.05 3.83 4.53
C ASP A 81 5.64 2.71 3.66
N ILE A 82 6.05 3.04 2.43
CA ILE A 82 6.56 2.00 1.51
C ILE A 82 7.93 1.45 1.93
N TYR A 83 8.60 2.10 2.88
CA TYR A 83 9.87 1.64 3.42
C TYR A 83 9.71 0.84 4.72
N GLY A 84 8.50 0.66 5.19
CA GLY A 84 8.23 -0.03 6.44
C GLY A 84 8.33 0.83 7.68
N LYS A 85 8.45 2.15 7.51
CA LYS A 85 8.55 3.09 8.62
C LYS A 85 7.17 3.54 9.07
N GLU A 86 7.08 3.99 10.31
CA GLU A 86 5.85 4.54 10.86
C GLU A 86 5.35 5.71 10.02
N LEU A 87 4.04 5.75 9.77
CA LEU A 87 3.41 6.86 9.06
C LEU A 87 3.39 8.10 9.95
N ILE A 88 3.97 9.18 9.43
CA ILE A 88 4.06 10.46 10.14
C ILE A 88 3.25 11.50 9.37
N TYR A 89 2.32 12.15 10.04
CA TYR A 89 1.42 13.14 9.44
C TYR A 89 1.90 14.55 9.77
N ASN A 90 3.06 14.91 9.22
CA ASN A 90 3.70 16.20 9.45
C ASN A 90 3.55 17.07 8.19
N ALA A 91 3.24 18.38 8.39
CA ALA A 91 3.08 19.32 7.28
C ALA A 91 4.34 19.44 6.43
N ASP A 92 5.51 19.31 7.06
CA ASP A 92 6.80 19.49 6.39
C ASP A 92 7.32 18.21 5.72
N GLN A 93 6.74 17.07 6.05
CA GLN A 93 7.19 15.78 5.53
C GLN A 93 5.95 14.94 5.16
N PRO A 94 5.53 15.03 3.90
CA PRO A 94 4.39 14.21 3.47
C PRO A 94 4.73 12.72 3.54
N PRO A 95 3.74 11.86 3.79
CA PRO A 95 3.96 10.41 3.80
C PRO A 95 4.55 9.93 2.46
N GLN A 96 5.39 8.92 2.53
CA GLN A 96 5.96 8.28 1.34
C GLN A 96 5.12 7.05 0.99
N GLY A 97 3.93 7.28 0.46
CA GLY A 97 2.99 6.22 0.17
C GLY A 97 2.49 5.51 1.42
N ALA A 98 1.86 4.38 1.24
CA ALA A 98 1.44 3.53 2.36
C ALA A 98 1.32 2.08 1.92
N ILE A 99 1.65 1.19 2.84
CA ILE A 99 1.35 -0.24 2.71
C ILE A 99 0.45 -0.60 3.87
N LEU A 100 -0.73 -1.09 3.56
CA LEU A 100 -1.73 -1.53 4.51
C LEU A 100 -1.90 -3.03 4.33
N SER A 101 -1.98 -3.78 5.42
CA SER A 101 -2.17 -5.22 5.32
C SER A 101 -2.86 -5.78 6.56
N ASN A 102 -3.20 -7.07 6.49
CA ASN A 102 -3.71 -7.80 7.64
C ASN A 102 -2.60 -8.19 8.64
N GLY A 103 -1.35 -7.82 8.36
CA GLY A 103 -0.20 -8.07 9.21
C GLY A 103 0.69 -9.23 8.73
N ALA A 104 0.09 -10.33 8.32
CA ALA A 104 0.85 -11.53 7.93
C ALA A 104 1.72 -11.33 6.68
N LEU A 105 1.24 -10.52 5.73
CA LEU A 105 1.91 -10.29 4.45
C LEU A 105 2.67 -8.97 4.39
N HIS A 106 2.69 -8.21 5.48
CA HIS A 106 3.20 -6.84 5.46
C HIS A 106 4.65 -6.75 4.98
N GLN A 107 5.52 -7.57 5.56
CA GLN A 107 6.93 -7.55 5.19
C GLN A 107 7.15 -7.99 3.74
N GLU A 108 6.37 -8.95 3.25
CA GLU A 108 6.46 -9.36 1.84
C GLU A 108 6.09 -8.21 0.90
N LEU A 109 5.07 -7.43 1.25
CA LEU A 109 4.66 -6.27 0.45
C LEU A 109 5.73 -5.18 0.46
N ILE A 110 6.36 -4.92 1.60
CA ILE A 110 7.48 -3.99 1.70
C ILE A 110 8.62 -4.44 0.78
N ASN A 111 8.99 -5.70 0.86
CA ASN A 111 10.08 -6.26 0.05
C ASN A 111 9.78 -6.20 -1.44
N LEU A 112 8.52 -6.36 -1.80
CA LEU A 112 8.08 -6.31 -3.20
C LEU A 112 8.21 -4.91 -3.80
N VAL A 113 7.91 -3.88 -3.03
CA VAL A 113 7.94 -2.49 -3.49
C VAL A 113 9.35 -1.90 -3.45
N ALA A 114 10.17 -2.32 -2.49
CA ALA A 114 11.47 -1.69 -2.21
C ALA A 114 12.37 -1.50 -3.45
N PRO A 115 12.53 -2.48 -4.37
CA PRO A 115 13.41 -2.30 -5.54
C PRO A 115 12.94 -1.20 -6.48
N TYR A 116 11.67 -0.83 -6.43
CA TYR A 116 11.05 0.08 -7.40
C TYR A 116 10.67 1.43 -6.79
N ALA A 117 11.02 1.66 -5.53
CA ALA A 117 10.76 2.93 -4.88
C ALA A 117 11.61 4.03 -5.50
N HIS A 118 10.99 5.19 -5.74
CA HIS A 118 11.75 6.37 -6.17
C HIS A 118 12.51 6.92 -4.97
N LYS A 119 13.73 7.38 -5.22
CA LYS A 119 14.51 8.02 -4.15
C LYS A 119 13.79 9.30 -3.71
N ALA A 120 13.70 9.50 -2.41
CA ALA A 120 13.23 10.75 -1.87
C ALA A 120 14.18 11.88 -2.30
N LEU A 121 13.62 12.92 -2.85
CA LEU A 121 14.37 14.10 -3.26
C LEU A 121 14.69 14.96 -2.04
#